data_9371cf8d4faaa9af4ae9b5a68416aa8a
#
_entry.id   9371cf8d4faaa9af4ae9b5a68416aa8a
#
_cell.length_a   1.000
_cell.length_b   1.000
_cell.length_c   1.000
_cell.angle_alpha   90.00
_cell.angle_beta   90.00
_cell.angle_gamma   90.00
#
_symmetry.space_group_name_H-M   'P 1'
#
loop_
_entity.id
_entity.type
_entity.pdbx_description
1 polymer ?
#
loop_
_entity_poly.entity_id
_entity_poly.type
_entity_poly.pdbx_seq_one_letter_code
_entity_poly.pdbx_strand_id
1 'polypeptide(L)'
;MFRKRQTIIISKAGNTLEEMCHDILKQAGGEGLLKIAFFRNAANDSEYLQVLGTLRSTVESFFVTERPLVSYIAQKPGGSTLAAEALYLDDTVANIERHSRYTLLTRGECKEIITEGIVPTDISISAFEQSTEIFSTIGDILQKNGFQPSDIYRQ
;
A
#
# COMPACT_ATOMS: atom_id res chain seq x y z
N MET A 1 -13.44 -9.90 12.99
CA MET A 1 -13.06 -9.31 11.69
C MET A 1 -13.34 -7.82 11.73
N PHE A 2 -12.40 -6.97 11.25
CA PHE A 2 -12.57 -5.52 11.20
C PHE A 2 -13.39 -5.14 9.97
N ARG A 3 -14.28 -4.17 10.13
CA ARG A 3 -15.07 -3.65 9.01
C ARG A 3 -14.21 -2.71 8.17
N LYS A 4 -14.11 -3.00 6.87
CA LYS A 4 -13.31 -2.25 5.91
C LYS A 4 -14.13 -1.88 4.68
N ARG A 5 -13.79 -0.73 4.08
CA ARG A 5 -14.37 -0.24 2.83
C ARG A 5 -13.26 -0.05 1.80
N GLN A 6 -13.53 -0.43 0.57
CA GLN A 6 -12.63 -0.28 -0.56
C GLN A 6 -13.24 0.69 -1.59
N THR A 7 -12.42 1.56 -2.13
CA THR A 7 -12.85 2.57 -3.10
C THR A 7 -11.83 2.69 -4.22
N ILE A 8 -12.29 2.78 -5.46
CA ILE A 8 -11.45 3.10 -6.62
C ILE A 8 -11.52 4.60 -6.87
N ILE A 9 -10.37 5.23 -7.02
CA ILE A 9 -10.22 6.66 -7.25
C ILE A 9 -9.44 6.85 -8.56
N ILE A 10 -9.93 7.74 -9.40
CA ILE A 10 -9.31 8.06 -10.69
C ILE A 10 -8.86 9.51 -10.64
N SER A 11 -7.61 9.77 -11.04
CA SER A 11 -7.15 11.15 -11.21
C SER A 11 -7.93 11.84 -12.33
N LYS A 12 -8.48 13.01 -12.03
CA LYS A 12 -9.26 13.85 -12.96
C LYS A 12 -8.44 14.98 -13.54
N ALA A 13 -7.31 15.31 -12.92
CA ALA A 13 -6.48 16.45 -13.27
C ALA A 13 -5.01 16.15 -12.98
N GLY A 14 -4.14 16.86 -13.71
CA GLY A 14 -2.71 16.86 -13.51
C GLY A 14 -1.94 16.60 -14.80
N ASN A 15 -0.87 17.36 -14.99
CA ASN A 15 0.07 17.18 -16.10
C ASN A 15 1.29 16.37 -15.66
N THR A 16 1.58 16.35 -14.35
CA THR A 16 2.67 15.58 -13.76
C THR A 16 2.13 14.44 -12.90
N LEU A 17 2.99 13.46 -12.61
CA LEU A 17 2.64 12.33 -11.74
C LEU A 17 2.30 12.81 -10.33
N GLU A 18 3.05 13.77 -9.81
CA GLU A 18 2.82 14.37 -8.49
C GLU A 18 1.45 15.05 -8.41
N GLU A 19 1.07 15.85 -9.42
CA GLU A 19 -0.23 16.51 -9.47
C GLU A 19 -1.38 15.50 -9.49
N MET A 20 -1.25 14.45 -10.32
CA MET A 20 -2.23 13.37 -10.38
C MET A 20 -2.32 12.60 -9.05
N CYS A 21 -1.18 12.34 -8.42
CA CYS A 21 -1.14 11.70 -7.11
C CYS A 21 -1.82 12.57 -6.05
N HIS A 22 -1.50 13.87 -6.00
CA HIS A 22 -2.15 14.82 -5.09
C HIS A 22 -3.67 14.88 -5.29
N ASP A 23 -4.16 14.85 -6.54
CA ASP A 23 -5.59 14.80 -6.83
C ASP A 23 -6.26 13.55 -6.25
N ILE A 24 -5.62 12.38 -6.41
CA ILE A 24 -6.09 11.13 -5.81
C ILE A 24 -6.09 11.21 -4.27
N LEU A 25 -5.01 11.71 -3.66
CA LEU A 25 -4.90 11.81 -2.20
C LEU A 25 -5.93 12.76 -1.59
N LYS A 26 -6.24 13.87 -2.26
CA LYS A 26 -7.33 14.78 -1.86
C LYS A 26 -8.70 14.09 -1.91
N GLN A 27 -8.95 13.28 -2.93
CA GLN A 27 -10.20 12.53 -3.04
C GLN A 27 -10.27 11.38 -2.00
N ALA A 28 -9.13 10.73 -1.73
CA ALA A 28 -9.06 9.68 -0.72
C ALA A 28 -9.33 10.21 0.70
N GLY A 29 -8.86 11.43 1.02
CA GLY A 29 -8.86 11.91 2.40
C GLY A 29 -7.92 11.08 3.29
N GLY A 30 -7.96 11.32 4.61
CA GLY A 30 -7.03 10.68 5.55
C GLY A 30 -7.68 9.76 6.58
N GLU A 31 -8.91 10.03 6.98
CA GLU A 31 -9.53 9.31 8.09
C GLU A 31 -9.77 7.83 7.76
N GLY A 32 -9.21 6.96 8.59
CA GLY A 32 -9.32 5.51 8.43
C GLY A 32 -8.59 4.91 7.23
N LEU A 33 -7.87 5.69 6.41
CA LEU A 33 -7.14 5.19 5.25
C LEU A 33 -5.99 4.28 5.72
N LEU A 34 -6.04 2.99 5.37
CA LEU A 34 -5.06 1.97 5.78
C LEU A 34 -4.00 1.76 4.71
N LYS A 35 -4.43 1.66 3.44
CA LYS A 35 -3.53 1.47 2.31
C LYS A 35 -4.06 2.13 1.04
N ILE A 36 -3.14 2.42 0.13
CA ILE A 36 -3.45 2.90 -1.22
C ILE A 36 -2.55 2.18 -2.23
N ALA A 37 -3.16 1.53 -3.21
CA ALA A 37 -2.48 0.88 -4.31
C ALA A 37 -2.69 1.70 -5.59
N PHE A 38 -1.61 2.20 -6.16
CA PHE A 38 -1.65 2.98 -7.40
C PHE A 38 -1.51 2.09 -8.62
N PHE A 39 -2.21 2.44 -9.69
CA PHE A 39 -2.17 1.78 -11.01
C PHE A 39 -1.75 2.78 -12.06
N ARG A 40 -0.67 2.49 -12.75
CA ARG A 40 -0.15 3.25 -13.88
C ARG A 40 0.69 2.32 -14.75
N ASN A 41 0.75 2.56 -16.06
CA ASN A 41 1.68 1.83 -16.92
C ASN A 41 3.15 2.22 -16.58
N ALA A 42 4.05 1.26 -16.69
CA ALA A 42 5.50 1.48 -16.75
C ALA A 42 6.06 0.67 -17.92
N ALA A 43 6.94 1.26 -18.72
CA ALA A 43 7.51 0.62 -19.88
C ALA A 43 8.66 -0.33 -19.54
N ASN A 44 9.32 -0.12 -18.39
CA ASN A 44 10.47 -0.90 -17.92
C ASN A 44 10.71 -0.69 -16.41
N ASP A 45 11.66 -1.45 -15.85
CA ASP A 45 11.97 -1.44 -14.43
C ASP A 45 12.46 -0.07 -13.92
N SER A 46 13.23 0.67 -14.74
CA SER A 46 13.72 2.00 -14.37
C SER A 46 12.55 2.98 -14.20
N GLU A 47 11.60 2.97 -15.12
CA GLU A 47 10.37 3.78 -15.01
C GLU A 47 9.52 3.32 -13.83
N TYR A 48 9.41 2.01 -13.60
CA TYR A 48 8.71 1.45 -12.44
C TYR A 48 9.25 2.02 -11.13
N LEU A 49 10.57 1.98 -10.94
CA LEU A 49 11.22 2.47 -9.72
C LEU A 49 11.07 3.98 -9.55
N GLN A 50 11.17 4.75 -10.65
CA GLN A 50 10.95 6.19 -10.64
C GLN A 50 9.52 6.54 -10.23
N VAL A 51 8.53 5.88 -10.84
CA VAL A 51 7.11 6.08 -10.51
C VAL A 51 6.83 5.73 -9.05
N LEU A 52 7.31 4.56 -8.59
CA LEU A 52 7.15 4.13 -7.19
C LEU A 52 7.77 5.14 -6.21
N GLY A 53 8.99 5.64 -6.51
CA GLY A 53 9.67 6.65 -5.70
C GLY A 53 8.86 7.95 -5.61
N THR A 54 8.37 8.44 -6.75
CA THR A 54 7.54 9.66 -6.81
C THR A 54 6.24 9.49 -6.03
N LEU A 55 5.52 8.38 -6.21
CA LEU A 55 4.27 8.12 -5.49
C LEU A 55 4.50 8.06 -3.98
N ARG A 56 5.53 7.34 -3.52
CA ARG A 56 5.86 7.24 -2.10
C ARG A 56 6.21 8.60 -1.49
N SER A 57 7.10 9.36 -2.11
CA SER A 57 7.49 10.69 -1.63
C SER A 57 6.31 11.67 -1.58
N THR A 58 5.42 11.60 -2.57
CA THR A 58 4.20 12.43 -2.60
C THR A 58 3.25 12.06 -1.46
N VAL A 59 3.01 10.76 -1.22
CA VAL A 59 2.19 10.30 -0.10
C VAL A 59 2.81 10.68 1.25
N GLU A 60 4.12 10.53 1.41
CA GLU A 60 4.84 10.92 2.62
C GLU A 60 4.76 12.41 2.90
N SER A 61 4.79 13.24 1.87
CA SER A 61 4.65 14.69 2.00
C SER A 61 3.20 15.11 2.31
N PHE A 62 2.24 14.37 1.79
CA PHE A 62 0.81 14.64 2.00
C PHE A 62 0.33 14.24 3.40
N PHE A 63 0.75 13.06 3.89
CA PHE A 63 0.41 12.54 5.21
C PHE A 63 1.60 12.67 6.15
N VAL A 64 1.62 13.71 6.96
CA VAL A 64 2.70 13.93 7.94
C VAL A 64 2.68 12.89 9.06
N THR A 65 1.47 12.49 9.49
CA THR A 65 1.23 11.46 10.50
C THR A 65 0.55 10.26 9.86
N GLU A 66 -0.36 9.67 10.25
CA GLU A 66 -1.25 8.58 9.76
C GLU A 66 -1.02 8.09 8.29
N ARG A 67 0.24 7.83 7.93
CA ARG A 67 0.62 7.42 6.57
C ARG A 67 -0.01 6.07 6.23
N PRO A 68 -0.73 5.96 5.08
CA PRO A 68 -1.19 4.67 4.60
C PRO A 68 -0.02 3.84 4.06
N LEU A 69 -0.20 2.53 4.00
CA LEU A 69 0.68 1.66 3.21
C LEU A 69 0.54 1.99 1.72
N VAL A 70 1.65 1.98 1.00
CA VAL A 70 1.68 2.35 -0.43
C VAL A 70 2.23 1.23 -1.27
N SER A 71 1.48 0.83 -2.30
CA SER A 71 1.97 -0.01 -3.38
C SER A 71 1.76 0.62 -4.75
N TYR A 72 2.50 0.14 -5.72
CA TYR A 72 2.35 0.49 -7.11
C TYR A 72 2.29 -0.77 -7.96
N ILE A 73 1.29 -0.85 -8.82
CA ILE A 73 1.06 -1.93 -9.77
C ILE A 73 1.22 -1.38 -11.17
N ALA A 74 2.21 -1.91 -11.90
CA ALA A 74 2.51 -1.49 -13.27
C ALA A 74 1.45 -2.02 -14.25
N GLN A 75 0.23 -1.50 -14.12
CA GLN A 75 -0.90 -1.85 -14.97
C GLN A 75 -1.63 -0.58 -15.40
N LYS A 76 -1.88 -0.45 -16.71
CA LYS A 76 -2.63 0.69 -17.24
C LYS A 76 -4.07 0.67 -16.76
N PRO A 77 -4.53 1.71 -16.04
CA PRO A 77 -5.94 1.82 -15.67
C PRO A 77 -6.81 2.17 -16.87
N GLY A 78 -8.05 1.72 -16.87
CA GLY A 78 -9.02 2.09 -17.90
C GLY A 78 -9.39 3.57 -17.84
N GLY A 79 -9.25 4.30 -18.94
CA GLY A 79 -9.73 5.68 -19.07
C GLY A 79 -8.96 6.76 -18.30
N SER A 80 -7.80 6.41 -17.70
CA SER A 80 -6.97 7.35 -16.93
C SER A 80 -5.49 7.05 -17.10
N THR A 81 -4.63 8.01 -16.75
CA THR A 81 -3.18 7.84 -16.66
C THR A 81 -2.71 7.39 -15.29
N LEU A 82 -3.49 7.67 -14.24
CA LEU A 82 -3.27 7.23 -12.86
C LEU A 82 -4.62 6.93 -12.20
N ALA A 83 -4.72 5.77 -11.57
CA ALA A 83 -5.82 5.40 -10.69
C ALA A 83 -5.29 4.81 -9.40
N ALA A 84 -6.11 4.73 -8.36
CA ALA A 84 -5.76 4.07 -7.12
C ALA A 84 -6.93 3.29 -6.54
N GLU A 85 -6.60 2.24 -5.79
CA GLU A 85 -7.50 1.54 -4.89
C GLU A 85 -7.15 1.91 -3.47
N ALA A 86 -8.10 2.47 -2.74
CA ALA A 86 -7.94 2.89 -1.35
C ALA A 86 -8.74 1.97 -0.42
N LEU A 87 -8.10 1.45 0.62
CA LEU A 87 -8.71 0.62 1.67
C LEU A 87 -8.81 1.43 2.96
N TYR A 88 -10.01 1.48 3.51
CA TYR A 88 -10.32 2.20 4.74
C TYR A 88 -10.78 1.25 5.84
N LEU A 89 -10.47 1.61 7.08
CA LEU A 89 -11.10 1.05 8.26
C LEU A 89 -12.37 1.85 8.58
N ASP A 90 -13.50 1.17 8.60
CA ASP A 90 -14.80 1.72 9.01
C ASP A 90 -15.14 1.38 10.48
N ASP A 91 -14.15 0.98 11.27
CA ASP A 91 -14.31 0.57 12.67
C ASP A 91 -13.65 1.60 13.59
N THR A 92 -14.45 2.44 14.23
CA THR A 92 -13.97 3.55 15.06
C THR A 92 -13.42 3.12 16.44
N VAL A 93 -13.58 1.85 16.80
CA VAL A 93 -13.14 1.31 18.10
C VAL A 93 -11.83 0.54 18.02
N ALA A 94 -11.28 0.38 16.81
CA ALA A 94 -10.01 -0.30 16.63
C ALA A 94 -8.82 0.64 16.88
N ASN A 95 -7.78 0.13 17.52
CA ASN A 95 -6.49 0.80 17.57
C ASN A 95 -5.72 0.49 16.29
N ILE A 96 -5.07 1.51 15.71
CA ILE A 96 -4.28 1.42 14.47
C ILE A 96 -2.82 1.72 14.81
N GLU A 97 -1.95 0.73 14.66
CA GLU A 97 -0.51 0.90 14.78
C GLU A 97 0.12 0.83 13.39
N ARG A 98 0.71 1.95 12.94
CA ARG A 98 1.28 2.08 11.61
C ARG A 98 2.78 1.86 11.65
N HIS A 99 3.26 0.94 10.80
CA HIS A 99 4.66 0.64 10.58
C HIS A 99 5.01 0.85 9.11
N SER A 100 6.29 0.87 8.77
CA SER A 100 6.77 1.14 7.40
C SER A 100 6.28 0.12 6.36
N ARG A 101 6.04 -1.13 6.76
CA ARG A 101 5.68 -2.24 5.87
C ARG A 101 4.37 -2.92 6.22
N TYR A 102 3.74 -2.56 7.33
CA TYR A 102 2.47 -3.14 7.76
C TYR A 102 1.70 -2.21 8.68
N THR A 103 0.41 -2.42 8.78
CA THR A 103 -0.46 -1.81 9.77
C THR A 103 -1.06 -2.92 10.63
N LEU A 104 -0.95 -2.78 11.96
CA LEU A 104 -1.58 -3.66 12.93
C LEU A 104 -2.88 -3.02 13.43
N LEU A 105 -3.97 -3.74 13.31
CA LEU A 105 -5.28 -3.39 13.85
C LEU A 105 -5.55 -4.24 15.09
N THR A 106 -5.98 -3.61 16.19
CA THR A 106 -6.32 -4.31 17.42
C THR A 106 -7.65 -3.83 17.99
N ARG A 107 -8.48 -4.78 18.48
CA ARG A 107 -9.73 -4.51 19.19
C ARG A 107 -9.98 -5.63 20.21
N GLY A 108 -9.74 -5.36 21.48
CA GLY A 108 -9.72 -6.40 22.51
C GLY A 108 -8.67 -7.45 22.18
N GLU A 109 -9.06 -8.71 22.11
CA GLU A 109 -8.18 -9.82 21.74
C GLU A 109 -8.05 -10.04 20.23
N CYS A 110 -8.89 -9.37 19.43
CA CYS A 110 -8.83 -9.48 17.96
C CYS A 110 -7.68 -8.66 17.42
N LYS A 111 -6.85 -9.29 16.57
CA LYS A 111 -5.74 -8.65 15.85
C LYS A 111 -5.85 -8.95 14.35
N GLU A 112 -5.44 -8.00 13.54
CA GLU A 112 -5.29 -8.17 12.09
C GLU A 112 -4.08 -7.39 11.61
N ILE A 113 -3.26 -7.99 10.74
CA ILE A 113 -2.16 -7.33 10.04
C ILE A 113 -2.55 -7.11 8.58
N ILE A 114 -2.29 -5.91 8.11
CA ILE A 114 -2.36 -5.55 6.69
C ILE A 114 -0.94 -5.23 6.25
N THR A 115 -0.46 -5.91 5.23
CA THR A 115 0.83 -5.61 4.58
C THR A 115 0.59 -5.10 3.17
N GLU A 116 1.48 -4.24 2.68
CA GLU A 116 1.42 -3.75 1.30
C GLU A 116 2.80 -3.27 0.85
N GLY A 117 3.06 -3.36 -0.45
CA GLY A 117 4.27 -2.79 -1.05
C GLY A 117 5.58 -3.43 -0.56
N ILE A 118 5.55 -4.70 -0.14
CA ILE A 118 6.77 -5.46 0.16
C ILE A 118 7.40 -5.84 -1.17
N VAL A 119 8.56 -5.26 -1.44
CA VAL A 119 9.34 -5.49 -2.65
C VAL A 119 10.76 -5.94 -2.26
N PRO A 120 11.47 -6.70 -3.10
CA PRO A 120 12.85 -7.08 -2.83
C PRO A 120 13.75 -5.85 -2.79
N THR A 121 14.85 -5.92 -2.07
CA THR A 121 15.87 -4.85 -2.01
C THR A 121 16.65 -4.72 -3.30
N ASP A 122 16.85 -5.84 -4.00
CA ASP A 122 17.54 -5.91 -5.29
C ASP A 122 16.63 -6.64 -6.31
N ILE A 123 16.19 -5.91 -7.33
CA ILE A 123 15.37 -6.46 -8.41
C ILE A 123 16.20 -7.17 -9.51
N SER A 124 17.53 -7.08 -9.46
CA SER A 124 18.42 -7.72 -10.43
C SER A 124 18.70 -9.20 -10.14
N ILE A 125 18.38 -9.66 -8.92
CA ILE A 125 18.50 -11.06 -8.53
C ILE A 125 17.41 -11.93 -9.16
N SER A 126 17.57 -13.25 -9.12
CA SER A 126 16.59 -14.17 -9.71
C SER A 126 15.20 -14.03 -9.07
N ALA A 127 14.16 -14.35 -9.81
CA ALA A 127 12.77 -14.32 -9.28
C ALA A 127 12.59 -15.21 -8.05
N PHE A 128 13.33 -16.31 -7.95
CA PHE A 128 13.33 -17.17 -6.78
C PHE A 128 13.90 -16.46 -5.54
N GLU A 129 15.04 -15.79 -5.68
CA GLU A 129 15.68 -15.05 -4.60
C GLU A 129 14.83 -13.86 -4.17
N GLN A 130 14.25 -13.10 -5.14
CA GLN A 130 13.31 -12.03 -4.87
C GLN A 130 12.10 -12.53 -4.04
N SER A 131 11.49 -13.65 -4.46
CA SER A 131 10.38 -14.26 -3.75
C SER A 131 10.76 -14.71 -2.35
N THR A 132 11.94 -15.31 -2.19
CA THR A 132 12.45 -15.75 -0.90
C THR A 132 12.61 -14.58 0.07
N GLU A 133 13.17 -13.45 -0.39
CA GLU A 133 13.30 -12.23 0.41
C GLU A 133 11.95 -11.68 0.86
N ILE A 134 10.98 -11.61 -0.07
CA ILE A 134 9.63 -11.13 0.22
C ILE A 134 8.95 -12.02 1.26
N PHE A 135 8.96 -13.34 1.08
CA PHE A 135 8.34 -14.27 2.04
C PHE A 135 9.06 -14.30 3.39
N SER A 136 10.38 -14.14 3.43
CA SER A 136 11.13 -13.98 4.67
C SER A 136 10.67 -12.74 5.43
N THR A 137 10.55 -11.59 4.73
CA THR A 137 10.07 -10.34 5.32
C THR A 137 8.65 -10.48 5.88
N ILE A 138 7.76 -11.16 5.16
CA ILE A 138 6.39 -11.44 5.63
C ILE A 138 6.44 -12.33 6.88
N GLY A 139 7.24 -13.38 6.86
CA GLY A 139 7.44 -14.28 8.00
C GLY A 139 7.90 -13.55 9.27
N ASP A 140 8.86 -12.64 9.14
CA ASP A 140 9.36 -11.81 10.25
C ASP A 140 8.27 -10.90 10.82
N ILE A 141 7.46 -10.28 9.94
CA ILE A 141 6.32 -9.45 10.37
C ILE A 141 5.30 -10.27 11.15
N LEU A 142 4.94 -11.46 10.66
CA LEU A 142 4.00 -12.36 11.30
C LEU A 142 4.52 -12.79 12.68
N GLN A 143 5.74 -13.31 12.74
CA GLN A 143 6.36 -13.81 13.97
C GLN A 143 6.45 -12.71 15.04
N LYS A 144 6.90 -11.51 14.67
CA LYS A 144 7.01 -10.36 15.57
C LYS A 144 5.67 -10.00 16.24
N ASN A 145 4.55 -10.23 15.55
CA ASN A 145 3.22 -9.88 16.03
C ASN A 145 2.42 -11.08 16.57
N GLY A 146 3.05 -12.26 16.66
CA GLY A 146 2.44 -13.47 17.21
C GLY A 146 1.51 -14.21 16.26
N PHE A 147 1.69 -14.02 14.95
CA PHE A 147 0.94 -14.74 13.90
C PHE A 147 1.77 -15.88 13.30
N GLN A 148 1.09 -16.82 12.66
CA GLN A 148 1.67 -17.92 11.89
C GLN A 148 1.34 -17.77 10.40
N PRO A 149 2.10 -18.39 9.48
CA PRO A 149 1.76 -18.39 8.06
C PRO A 149 0.36 -18.91 7.75
N SER A 150 -0.17 -19.83 8.57
CA SER A 150 -1.55 -20.34 8.48
C SER A 150 -2.63 -19.28 8.74
N ASP A 151 -2.28 -18.16 9.33
CA ASP A 151 -3.21 -17.08 9.64
C ASP A 151 -3.42 -16.13 8.44
N ILE A 152 -2.67 -16.32 7.35
CA ILE A 152 -2.84 -15.56 6.12
C ILE A 152 -4.13 -16.02 5.44
N TYR A 153 -5.12 -15.13 5.34
CA TYR A 153 -6.42 -15.45 4.75
C TYR A 153 -6.72 -14.68 3.45
N ARG A 154 -5.88 -13.70 3.09
CA ARG A 154 -5.97 -12.93 1.83
C ARG A 154 -4.60 -12.50 1.37
N GLN A 155 -4.32 -12.77 0.12
CA GLN A 155 -3.11 -12.37 -0.58
C GLN A 155 -3.43 -11.36 -1.68
#